data_0146941f7c5237f692ceb61a44104643
#
_entry.id   0146941f7c5237f692ceb61a44104643
#
_cell.length_a   1.000
_cell.length_b   1.000
_cell.length_c   1.000
_cell.angle_alpha   90.00
_cell.angle_beta   90.00
_cell.angle_gamma   90.00
#
_symmetry.space_group_name_H-M   'P 1'
#
loop_
_entity.id
_entity.type
_entity.pdbx_description
1 polymer ?
#
loop_
_entity_poly.entity_id
_entity_poly.type
_entity_poly.pdbx_seq_one_letter_code
_entity_poly.pdbx_strand_id
1 'polypeptide(L)'
;MNKINAIVTSLVFAGGAGTASGMDTYDMVSQEVQVAAAQHASFKGEHLSVNVGGFIQTGWSYNNAGGNSALSGFGVDRARIIISGDMGDESMSYLVSGQWSDTTNSFDLLDARVDLRMFDFANVRVGQFVPGFYAGYVSDPRSLTTLNYSVSALTFGQGRGQGVELSRHFGDIHVSGFYNNGFDDTSGVGSNDYAFGGRVECAAVADWVFGVGLGYNNDVVDYVTYTLDASYVGNGWHADAAWVANDSNDTWENYSLVGTVGYDVAKDWEAFGQYEYGVLSGASDNLSLFTVGGNYALNSAVTWTTSLGYSFNAIDSGFDTDTTGWRTSSENGQFLIRSGVTVSF
;
A
#
# COMPACT_ATOMS: atom_id res chain seq x y z
N MET A 1 -25.11 5.93 -13.79
CA MET A 1 -23.71 5.60 -13.51
C MET A 1 -23.49 5.98 -12.06
N ASN A 2 -23.13 5.04 -11.22
CA ASN A 2 -22.89 5.32 -9.80
C ASN A 2 -21.62 6.18 -9.69
N LYS A 3 -21.70 7.27 -8.92
CA LYS A 3 -20.57 8.19 -8.70
C LYS A 3 -19.34 7.51 -8.07
N ILE A 4 -19.56 6.40 -7.36
CA ILE A 4 -18.52 5.54 -6.78
C ILE A 4 -17.59 4.95 -7.85
N ASN A 5 -18.13 4.59 -9.03
CA ASN A 5 -17.31 4.05 -10.12
C ASN A 5 -16.33 5.09 -10.70
N ALA A 6 -16.60 6.39 -10.53
CA ALA A 6 -15.73 7.45 -11.00
C ALA A 6 -14.50 7.66 -10.07
N ILE A 7 -14.69 7.47 -8.74
CA ILE A 7 -13.60 7.61 -7.76
C ILE A 7 -12.57 6.49 -7.94
N VAL A 8 -13.05 5.26 -8.12
CA VAL A 8 -12.17 4.09 -8.33
C VAL A 8 -11.40 4.19 -9.65
N THR A 9 -12.05 4.71 -10.70
CA THR A 9 -11.43 4.81 -12.03
C THR A 9 -10.31 5.87 -12.09
N SER A 10 -10.33 6.87 -11.22
CA SER A 10 -9.32 7.93 -11.22
C SER A 10 -8.11 7.65 -10.33
N LEU A 11 -8.19 6.71 -9.41
CA LEU A 11 -7.02 6.17 -8.69
C LEU A 11 -6.20 5.17 -9.55
N VAL A 12 -6.82 4.64 -10.60
CA VAL A 12 -6.13 3.79 -11.58
C VAL A 12 -5.45 4.70 -12.60
N PHE A 13 -4.29 5.20 -12.25
CA PHE A 13 -3.44 5.93 -13.19
C PHE A 13 -2.99 5.06 -14.34
N ALA A 14 -3.13 5.68 -15.46
CA ALA A 14 -2.55 5.31 -16.73
C ALA A 14 -3.09 4.08 -17.42
N GLY A 15 -3.91 4.34 -18.30
CA GLY A 15 -3.94 3.57 -19.51
C GLY A 15 -5.12 2.67 -19.72
N GLY A 16 -6.02 3.23 -20.43
CA GLY A 16 -7.04 2.51 -21.15
C GLY A 16 -8.44 2.88 -20.70
N ALA A 17 -9.13 3.62 -21.57
CA ALA A 17 -10.56 3.80 -21.50
C ALA A 17 -11.27 2.45 -21.70
N GLY A 18 -11.22 1.63 -20.66
CA GLY A 18 -12.03 0.42 -20.52
C GLY A 18 -13.25 0.79 -19.67
N THR A 19 -14.42 0.57 -20.17
CA THR A 19 -15.67 0.74 -19.43
C THR A 19 -15.69 -0.22 -18.25
N ALA A 20 -15.32 0.26 -17.06
CA ALA A 20 -15.45 -0.50 -15.83
C ALA A 20 -16.92 -0.60 -15.46
N SER A 21 -17.53 -1.76 -15.60
CA SER A 21 -18.84 -2.07 -15.08
C SER A 21 -18.67 -2.79 -13.73
N GLY A 22 -19.08 -2.14 -12.64
CA GLY A 22 -19.32 -2.81 -11.35
C GLY A 22 -18.11 -3.09 -10.49
N MET A 23 -17.31 -2.09 -10.15
CA MET A 23 -16.27 -2.19 -9.12
C MET A 23 -16.84 -1.81 -7.75
N ASP A 24 -16.72 -2.69 -6.80
CA ASP A 24 -17.03 -2.42 -5.39
C ASP A 24 -15.88 -1.66 -4.74
N THR A 25 -16.17 -0.67 -3.87
CA THR A 25 -15.20 0.11 -3.10
C THR A 25 -14.27 -0.73 -2.20
N TYR A 26 -14.61 -2.00 -2.00
CA TYR A 26 -13.76 -3.01 -1.35
C TYR A 26 -12.35 -3.14 -1.99
N ASP A 27 -12.25 -2.77 -3.26
CA ASP A 27 -11.00 -2.86 -4.00
C ASP A 27 -10.01 -1.73 -3.69
N MET A 28 -10.35 -0.69 -2.92
CA MET A 28 -9.42 0.42 -2.65
C MET A 28 -8.25 0.04 -1.74
N VAL A 29 -8.45 -0.84 -0.79
CA VAL A 29 -7.37 -1.41 0.05
C VAL A 29 -6.87 -2.75 -0.50
N SER A 30 -7.65 -3.40 -1.37
CA SER A 30 -7.35 -4.71 -1.97
C SER A 30 -7.09 -4.66 -3.49
N GLN A 31 -6.78 -3.50 -4.06
CA GLN A 31 -6.67 -3.26 -5.53
C GLN A 31 -5.55 -4.02 -6.27
N GLU A 32 -4.96 -5.04 -5.68
CA GLU A 32 -3.89 -5.79 -6.36
C GLU A 32 -4.29 -6.40 -7.71
N VAL A 33 -5.57 -6.62 -7.96
CA VAL A 33 -6.00 -7.43 -9.12
C VAL A 33 -6.45 -6.60 -10.31
N GLN A 34 -6.89 -5.37 -10.13
CA GLN A 34 -7.61 -4.66 -11.20
C GLN A 34 -6.77 -3.71 -12.07
N VAL A 35 -5.62 -3.22 -11.57
CA VAL A 35 -4.73 -2.35 -12.37
C VAL A 35 -4.07 -3.12 -13.52
N ALA A 36 -3.99 -4.43 -13.42
CA ALA A 36 -3.31 -5.29 -14.39
C ALA A 36 -4.21 -5.87 -15.48
N ALA A 37 -5.50 -5.60 -15.51
CA ALA A 37 -6.46 -6.28 -16.38
C ALA A 37 -6.17 -6.17 -17.90
N ALA A 38 -5.32 -5.25 -18.32
CA ALA A 38 -5.00 -5.04 -19.74
C ALA A 38 -3.69 -5.71 -20.22
N GLN A 39 -2.88 -6.31 -19.32
CA GLN A 39 -1.49 -6.68 -19.66
C GLN A 39 -1.03 -8.02 -19.12
N HIS A 40 -1.92 -8.92 -18.76
CA HIS A 40 -1.57 -10.24 -18.25
C HIS A 40 -1.92 -11.35 -19.25
N ALA A 41 -1.19 -12.46 -19.19
CA ALA A 41 -1.59 -13.68 -19.88
C ALA A 41 -2.79 -14.30 -19.16
N SER A 42 -3.92 -14.40 -19.83
CA SER A 42 -5.15 -14.95 -19.26
C SER A 42 -5.51 -16.28 -19.94
N PHE A 43 -5.81 -17.28 -19.13
CA PHE A 43 -6.34 -18.57 -19.56
C PHE A 43 -7.69 -18.80 -18.90
N LYS A 44 -8.73 -19.06 -19.68
CA LYS A 44 -10.07 -19.31 -19.17
C LYS A 44 -10.50 -20.74 -19.54
N GLY A 45 -10.68 -21.58 -18.52
CA GLY A 45 -11.34 -22.88 -18.63
C GLY A 45 -12.82 -22.78 -18.26
N GLU A 46 -13.52 -23.90 -18.21
CA GLU A 46 -14.96 -23.96 -17.88
C GLU A 46 -15.26 -23.53 -16.43
N HIS A 47 -14.36 -23.86 -15.48
CA HIS A 47 -14.55 -23.61 -14.05
C HIS A 47 -13.35 -22.93 -13.39
N LEU A 48 -12.37 -22.47 -14.16
CA LEU A 48 -11.14 -21.88 -13.64
C LEU A 48 -10.63 -20.84 -14.62
N SER A 49 -10.35 -19.63 -14.12
CA SER A 49 -9.51 -18.67 -14.83
C SER A 49 -8.12 -18.58 -14.17
N VAL A 50 -7.11 -18.30 -14.97
CA VAL A 50 -5.74 -18.05 -14.50
C VAL A 50 -5.22 -16.82 -15.20
N ASN A 51 -4.86 -15.81 -14.44
CA ASN A 51 -4.21 -14.61 -14.92
C ASN A 51 -2.78 -14.57 -14.35
N VAL A 52 -1.81 -14.33 -15.21
CA VAL A 52 -0.41 -14.19 -14.81
C VAL A 52 0.07 -12.82 -15.21
N GLY A 53 0.48 -12.04 -14.25
CA GLY A 53 0.99 -10.69 -14.43
C GLY A 53 2.06 -10.37 -13.40
N GLY A 54 2.43 -9.13 -13.33
CA GLY A 54 3.42 -8.66 -12.37
C GLY A 54 3.96 -7.30 -12.70
N PHE A 55 5.04 -6.94 -12.06
CA PHE A 55 5.75 -5.68 -12.36
C PHE A 55 7.21 -5.73 -11.93
N ILE A 56 8.00 -4.84 -12.54
CA ILE A 56 9.38 -4.56 -12.14
C ILE A 56 9.47 -3.06 -11.87
N GLN A 57 10.04 -2.72 -10.71
CA GLN A 57 10.43 -1.34 -10.37
C GLN A 57 11.96 -1.28 -10.29
N THR A 58 12.55 -0.39 -11.05
CA THR A 58 14.00 -0.18 -11.09
C THR A 58 14.29 1.30 -11.25
N GLY A 59 15.41 1.74 -10.72
CA GLY A 59 15.75 3.15 -10.81
C GLY A 59 17.13 3.49 -10.31
N TRP A 60 17.40 4.78 -10.30
CA TRP A 60 18.59 5.38 -9.73
C TRP A 60 18.20 6.24 -8.52
N SER A 61 19.02 6.20 -7.50
CA SER A 61 18.89 7.07 -6.34
C SER A 61 20.20 7.75 -5.98
N TYR A 62 20.09 8.93 -5.42
CA TYR A 62 21.18 9.65 -4.75
C TYR A 62 20.69 10.10 -3.39
N ASN A 63 21.45 9.81 -2.34
CA ASN A 63 21.14 10.19 -0.98
C ASN A 63 22.41 10.72 -0.31
N ASN A 64 22.36 11.93 0.22
CA ASN A 64 23.40 12.48 1.07
C ASN A 64 22.93 12.46 2.52
N ALA A 65 22.92 11.31 3.17
CA ALA A 65 22.66 11.28 4.61
C ALA A 65 23.70 12.13 5.34
N GLY A 66 23.25 13.17 6.05
CA GLY A 66 24.11 14.06 6.81
C GLY A 66 25.13 13.26 7.64
N GLY A 67 26.37 13.73 7.71
CA GLY A 67 27.47 13.08 8.42
C GLY A 67 28.03 11.80 7.77
N ASN A 68 27.33 11.22 6.80
CA ASN A 68 27.76 10.02 6.07
C ASN A 68 28.15 10.37 4.63
N SER A 69 28.98 9.52 4.01
CA SER A 69 29.27 9.64 2.59
C SER A 69 27.99 9.52 1.77
N ALA A 70 27.82 10.39 0.79
CA ALA A 70 26.71 10.29 -0.15
C ALA A 70 26.73 8.94 -0.88
N LEU A 71 25.57 8.34 -1.04
CA LEU A 71 25.40 7.12 -1.81
C LEU A 71 24.61 7.42 -3.09
N SER A 72 25.03 6.82 -4.18
CA SER A 72 24.26 6.85 -5.43
C SER A 72 24.42 5.53 -6.17
N GLY A 73 23.38 5.11 -6.86
CA GLY A 73 23.43 3.89 -7.66
C GLY A 73 22.12 3.52 -8.30
N PHE A 74 22.19 2.53 -9.16
CA PHE A 74 21.02 1.86 -9.72
C PHE A 74 20.66 0.65 -8.87
N GLY A 75 19.37 0.34 -8.79
CA GLY A 75 18.85 -0.83 -8.10
C GLY A 75 17.56 -1.34 -8.73
N VAL A 76 17.22 -2.58 -8.43
CA VAL A 76 15.90 -3.15 -8.68
C VAL A 76 15.14 -3.10 -7.36
N ASP A 77 14.25 -2.11 -7.21
CA ASP A 77 13.50 -1.94 -5.98
C ASP A 77 12.56 -3.14 -5.74
N ARG A 78 11.89 -3.63 -6.80
CA ARG A 78 10.97 -4.77 -6.75
C ARG A 78 10.88 -5.48 -8.07
N ALA A 79 10.74 -6.81 -8.00
CA ALA A 79 10.28 -7.63 -9.12
C ALA A 79 9.23 -8.60 -8.57
N ARG A 80 7.95 -8.38 -8.91
CA ARG A 80 6.81 -9.14 -8.39
C ARG A 80 6.12 -9.93 -9.50
N ILE A 81 5.76 -11.18 -9.19
CA ILE A 81 4.88 -12.02 -10.02
C ILE A 81 3.57 -12.21 -9.26
N ILE A 82 2.46 -12.10 -9.98
CA ILE A 82 1.11 -12.24 -9.45
C ILE A 82 0.36 -13.26 -10.29
N ILE A 83 -0.19 -14.27 -9.66
CA ILE A 83 -1.06 -15.28 -10.26
C ILE A 83 -2.40 -15.16 -9.57
N SER A 84 -3.46 -14.94 -10.33
CA SER A 84 -4.82 -14.77 -9.79
C SER A 84 -5.85 -15.39 -10.72
N GLY A 85 -7.06 -15.56 -10.22
CA GLY A 85 -8.16 -16.06 -11.03
C GLY A 85 -9.40 -16.35 -10.22
N ASP A 86 -10.46 -16.78 -10.94
CA ASP A 86 -11.73 -17.16 -10.37
C ASP A 86 -11.94 -18.68 -10.50
N MET A 87 -12.70 -19.25 -9.58
CA MET A 87 -13.10 -20.63 -9.55
C MET A 87 -14.62 -20.73 -9.31
N GLY A 88 -15.27 -21.70 -9.95
CA GLY A 88 -16.65 -22.04 -9.65
C GLY A 88 -17.64 -20.86 -9.84
N ASP A 89 -17.90 -20.47 -11.05
CA ASP A 89 -18.91 -19.44 -11.40
C ASP A 89 -18.65 -18.07 -10.70
N GLU A 90 -17.37 -17.75 -10.50
CA GLU A 90 -16.93 -16.48 -9.87
C GLU A 90 -17.31 -16.35 -8.37
N SER A 91 -17.80 -17.42 -7.76
CA SER A 91 -18.10 -17.45 -6.31
C SER A 91 -16.85 -17.51 -5.43
N MET A 92 -15.71 -17.87 -6.02
CA MET A 92 -14.40 -17.93 -5.37
C MET A 92 -13.36 -17.29 -6.28
N SER A 93 -12.42 -16.55 -5.68
CA SER A 93 -11.22 -16.11 -6.37
C SER A 93 -9.98 -16.45 -5.55
N TYR A 94 -8.84 -16.50 -6.20
CA TYR A 94 -7.55 -16.76 -5.55
C TYR A 94 -6.50 -15.80 -6.04
N LEU A 95 -5.51 -15.57 -5.17
CA LEU A 95 -4.32 -14.78 -5.50
C LEU A 95 -3.10 -15.41 -4.83
N VAL A 96 -2.05 -15.58 -5.62
CA VAL A 96 -0.71 -15.94 -5.15
C VAL A 96 0.26 -14.93 -5.73
N SER A 97 1.03 -14.27 -4.89
CA SER A 97 2.06 -13.32 -5.32
C SER A 97 3.38 -13.57 -4.60
N GLY A 98 4.47 -13.35 -5.32
CA GLY A 98 5.81 -13.41 -4.77
C GLY A 98 6.69 -12.31 -5.35
N GLN A 99 7.66 -11.88 -4.57
CA GLN A 99 8.54 -10.77 -4.89
C GLN A 99 9.99 -11.12 -4.64
N TRP A 100 10.84 -10.76 -5.59
CA TRP A 100 12.27 -10.69 -5.37
C TRP A 100 12.62 -9.47 -4.52
N SER A 101 13.38 -9.69 -3.46
CA SER A 101 13.97 -8.64 -2.61
C SER A 101 15.46 -8.53 -2.89
N ASP A 102 15.93 -7.33 -3.24
CA ASP A 102 17.35 -7.05 -3.42
C ASP A 102 18.11 -7.09 -2.08
N THR A 103 17.44 -6.66 -1.00
CA THR A 103 18.04 -6.62 0.35
C THR A 103 18.40 -8.00 0.88
N THR A 104 17.52 -8.99 0.70
CA THR A 104 17.71 -10.37 1.18
C THR A 104 18.25 -11.30 0.11
N ASN A 105 18.25 -10.86 -1.15
CA ASN A 105 18.58 -11.68 -2.33
C ASN A 105 17.74 -12.97 -2.39
N SER A 106 16.48 -12.87 -1.97
CA SER A 106 15.51 -13.97 -1.90
C SER A 106 14.25 -13.66 -2.70
N PHE A 107 13.49 -14.69 -3.02
CA PHE A 107 12.15 -14.58 -3.55
C PHE A 107 11.17 -15.00 -2.46
N ASP A 108 10.39 -14.04 -1.97
CA ASP A 108 9.51 -14.24 -0.83
C ASP A 108 8.06 -14.34 -1.28
N LEU A 109 7.30 -15.29 -0.68
CA LEU A 109 5.86 -15.37 -0.86
C LEU A 109 5.21 -14.18 -0.15
N LEU A 110 4.51 -13.34 -0.90
CA LEU A 110 3.79 -12.20 -0.33
C LEU A 110 2.36 -12.58 0.02
N ASP A 111 1.57 -12.89 -0.97
CA ASP A 111 0.16 -13.22 -0.79
C ASP A 111 -0.11 -14.66 -1.24
N ALA A 112 -0.93 -15.37 -0.49
CA ALA A 112 -1.46 -16.68 -0.84
C ALA A 112 -2.85 -16.80 -0.20
N ARG A 113 -3.89 -16.42 -0.94
CA ARG A 113 -5.24 -16.29 -0.39
C ARG A 113 -6.33 -16.81 -1.31
N VAL A 114 -7.46 -17.11 -0.70
CA VAL A 114 -8.72 -17.41 -1.38
C VAL A 114 -9.78 -16.47 -0.84
N ASP A 115 -10.53 -15.84 -1.72
CA ASP A 115 -11.67 -14.98 -1.42
C ASP A 115 -12.96 -15.71 -1.78
N LEU A 116 -13.85 -15.91 -0.82
CA LEU A 116 -15.14 -16.62 -0.95
C LEU A 116 -16.28 -15.61 -0.97
N ARG A 117 -16.99 -15.52 -2.09
CA ARG A 117 -18.11 -14.58 -2.32
C ARG A 117 -19.48 -15.28 -2.32
N MET A 118 -19.50 -16.54 -1.88
CA MET A 118 -20.71 -17.38 -1.90
C MET A 118 -21.64 -17.16 -0.70
N PHE A 119 -21.27 -16.32 0.24
CA PHE A 119 -22.04 -16.09 1.45
C PHE A 119 -22.85 -14.80 1.35
N ASP A 120 -24.17 -14.86 1.58
CA ASP A 120 -25.06 -13.71 1.54
C ASP A 120 -24.74 -12.69 2.66
N PHE A 121 -24.08 -13.13 3.74
CA PHE A 121 -23.83 -12.29 4.91
C PHE A 121 -22.51 -11.53 4.83
N ALA A 122 -21.48 -12.04 4.19
CA ALA A 122 -20.17 -11.40 4.06
C ALA A 122 -19.30 -12.08 2.99
N ASN A 123 -18.32 -11.36 2.45
CA ASN A 123 -17.17 -11.95 1.78
C ASN A 123 -16.20 -12.48 2.82
N VAL A 124 -15.60 -13.62 2.55
CA VAL A 124 -14.64 -14.28 3.46
C VAL A 124 -13.32 -14.44 2.72
N ARG A 125 -12.25 -13.86 3.24
CA ARG A 125 -10.88 -14.05 2.77
C ARG A 125 -10.12 -14.96 3.72
N VAL A 126 -9.35 -15.91 3.22
CA VAL A 126 -8.55 -16.84 4.02
C VAL A 126 -7.17 -16.99 3.37
N GLY A 127 -6.12 -16.99 4.17
CA GLY A 127 -4.74 -17.22 3.73
C GLY A 127 -3.78 -16.17 4.26
N GLN A 128 -2.72 -15.91 3.49
CA GLN A 128 -1.72 -14.88 3.77
C GLN A 128 -2.03 -13.63 2.95
N PHE A 129 -2.21 -12.51 3.61
CA PHE A 129 -2.56 -11.22 2.99
C PHE A 129 -2.27 -10.05 3.93
N VAL A 130 -2.24 -8.83 3.38
CA VAL A 130 -2.29 -7.60 4.17
C VAL A 130 -3.74 -7.35 4.58
N PRO A 131 -4.09 -7.32 5.88
CA PRO A 131 -5.45 -6.96 6.30
C PRO A 131 -5.76 -5.50 5.92
N GLY A 132 -6.96 -5.25 5.43
CA GLY A 132 -7.41 -3.93 4.99
C GLY A 132 -7.71 -2.97 6.15
N PHE A 133 -6.69 -2.63 6.92
CA PHE A 133 -6.82 -1.96 8.20
C PHE A 133 -6.25 -0.53 8.19
N TYR A 134 -5.05 -0.33 7.63
CA TYR A 134 -4.39 0.96 7.52
C TYR A 134 -4.21 1.37 6.05
N ALA A 135 -4.91 2.42 5.61
CA ALA A 135 -4.87 2.87 4.22
C ALA A 135 -3.50 3.41 3.78
N GLY A 136 -2.67 3.87 4.71
CA GLY A 136 -1.31 4.32 4.40
C GLY A 136 -0.36 3.19 3.97
N TYR A 137 -0.70 1.93 4.25
CA TYR A 137 0.05 0.76 3.84
C TYR A 137 -0.77 -0.07 2.84
N VAL A 138 -0.41 0.02 1.58
CA VAL A 138 -1.09 -0.70 0.50
C VAL A 138 -0.36 -2.00 0.15
N SER A 139 -1.09 -2.99 -0.29
CA SER A 139 -0.50 -4.26 -0.71
C SER A 139 0.15 -4.20 -2.10
N ASP A 140 -0.33 -3.30 -2.97
CA ASP A 140 0.23 -3.09 -4.31
C ASP A 140 0.98 -1.76 -4.43
N PRO A 141 2.32 -1.79 -4.51
CA PRO A 141 3.13 -0.58 -4.67
C PRO A 141 2.87 0.22 -5.95
N ARG A 142 2.20 -0.37 -6.95
CA ARG A 142 1.84 0.33 -8.21
C ARG A 142 0.76 1.39 -8.00
N SER A 143 -0.02 1.27 -6.91
CA SER A 143 -1.03 2.26 -6.53
C SER A 143 -0.46 3.48 -5.80
N LEU A 144 0.84 3.45 -5.47
CA LEU A 144 1.49 4.58 -4.82
C LEU A 144 1.72 5.73 -5.80
N THR A 145 1.43 6.95 -5.37
CA THR A 145 1.78 8.18 -6.11
C THR A 145 3.30 8.37 -6.18
N THR A 146 4.01 7.99 -5.12
CA THR A 146 5.48 7.97 -5.04
C THR A 146 6.05 6.66 -5.56
N LEU A 147 7.33 6.63 -5.93
CA LEU A 147 7.98 5.40 -6.40
C LEU A 147 7.99 4.28 -5.34
N ASN A 148 7.98 4.65 -4.06
CA ASN A 148 8.05 3.70 -2.94
C ASN A 148 7.11 4.09 -1.81
N TYR A 149 6.96 3.17 -0.85
CA TYR A 149 6.27 3.44 0.40
C TYR A 149 6.88 4.63 1.13
N SER A 150 6.05 5.32 1.90
CA SER A 150 6.50 6.27 2.90
C SER A 150 7.23 5.55 4.04
N VAL A 151 8.17 6.22 4.68
CA VAL A 151 8.83 5.72 5.91
C VAL A 151 7.79 5.42 6.98
N SER A 152 6.80 6.30 7.11
CA SER A 152 5.67 6.14 8.03
C SER A 152 4.85 4.88 7.75
N ALA A 153 4.58 4.58 6.49
CA ALA A 153 3.82 3.38 6.11
C ALA A 153 4.58 2.08 6.45
N LEU A 154 5.89 2.05 6.25
CA LEU A 154 6.70 0.90 6.61
C LEU A 154 6.83 0.74 8.13
N THR A 155 7.06 1.84 8.86
CA THR A 155 7.26 1.81 10.31
C THR A 155 5.99 1.42 11.08
N PHE A 156 4.81 1.87 10.63
CA PHE A 156 3.54 1.69 11.33
C PHE A 156 2.56 0.76 10.60
N GLY A 157 2.90 0.34 9.40
CA GLY A 157 2.09 -0.60 8.63
C GLY A 157 2.08 -1.98 9.27
N GLN A 158 0.97 -2.70 9.11
CA GLN A 158 0.81 -4.01 9.71
C GLN A 158 1.31 -5.17 8.85
N GLY A 159 1.95 -4.94 7.76
CA GLY A 159 2.48 -6.03 6.93
C GLY A 159 1.50 -7.16 6.61
N ARG A 160 2.00 -8.35 6.33
CA ARG A 160 1.21 -9.54 5.99
C ARG A 160 1.08 -10.49 7.16
N GLY A 161 -0.12 -11.04 7.34
CA GLY A 161 -0.37 -12.11 8.31
C GLY A 161 -1.17 -13.25 7.68
N GLN A 162 -1.11 -14.44 8.28
CA GLN A 162 -1.92 -15.59 7.89
C GLN A 162 -3.19 -15.63 8.74
N GLY A 163 -4.36 -15.59 8.10
CA GLY A 163 -5.59 -15.50 8.87
C GLY A 163 -6.86 -15.51 8.03
N VAL A 164 -7.90 -14.90 8.59
CA VAL A 164 -9.22 -14.73 7.99
C VAL A 164 -9.65 -13.25 8.09
N GLU A 165 -10.30 -12.78 7.05
CA GLU A 165 -10.96 -11.48 7.02
C GLU A 165 -12.41 -11.67 6.56
N LEU A 166 -13.33 -10.98 7.21
CA LEU A 166 -14.73 -10.87 6.84
C LEU A 166 -15.00 -9.44 6.43
N SER A 167 -15.72 -9.25 5.32
CA SER A 167 -16.07 -7.90 4.87
C SER A 167 -17.45 -7.84 4.25
N ARG A 168 -18.08 -6.65 4.32
CA ARG A 168 -19.40 -6.40 3.74
C ARG A 168 -19.61 -4.93 3.42
N HIS A 169 -20.36 -4.69 2.34
CA HIS A 169 -20.89 -3.39 1.98
C HIS A 169 -22.34 -3.19 2.46
N PHE A 170 -22.61 -2.01 2.98
CA PHE A 170 -23.91 -1.51 3.38
C PHE A 170 -24.16 -0.16 2.67
N GLY A 171 -24.49 -0.21 1.39
CA GLY A 171 -24.54 1.00 0.55
C GLY A 171 -23.15 1.63 0.40
N ASP A 172 -22.99 2.86 0.84
CA ASP A 172 -21.71 3.60 0.78
C ASP A 172 -20.77 3.32 1.97
N ILE A 173 -21.14 2.40 2.84
CA ILE A 173 -20.32 1.99 3.99
C ILE A 173 -19.75 0.60 3.72
N HIS A 174 -18.42 0.46 3.83
CA HIS A 174 -17.72 -0.81 3.85
C HIS A 174 -17.24 -1.12 5.27
N VAL A 175 -17.43 -2.34 5.72
CA VAL A 175 -16.98 -2.80 7.04
C VAL A 175 -16.16 -4.06 6.83
N SER A 176 -14.98 -4.13 7.44
CA SER A 176 -14.16 -5.33 7.49
C SER A 176 -13.69 -5.64 8.90
N GLY A 177 -13.40 -6.92 9.15
CA GLY A 177 -12.80 -7.37 10.39
C GLY A 177 -11.93 -8.59 10.12
N PHE A 178 -10.77 -8.69 10.77
CA PHE A 178 -9.81 -9.76 10.56
C PHE A 178 -9.33 -10.37 11.88
N TYR A 179 -8.82 -11.60 11.75
CA TYR A 179 -8.05 -12.31 12.77
C TYR A 179 -6.91 -13.05 12.07
N ASN A 180 -5.66 -12.88 12.55
CA ASN A 180 -4.48 -13.53 11.98
C ASN A 180 -3.42 -13.86 13.04
N ASN A 181 -2.30 -14.44 12.64
CA ASN A 181 -1.20 -14.88 13.50
C ASN A 181 -0.33 -13.74 14.07
N GLY A 182 -0.67 -12.49 13.83
CA GLY A 182 0.11 -11.32 14.21
C GLY A 182 0.33 -10.38 13.02
N PHE A 183 0.61 -9.12 13.29
CA PHE A 183 0.98 -8.18 12.27
C PHE A 183 2.38 -8.53 11.75
N ASP A 184 2.50 -8.65 10.42
CA ASP A 184 3.72 -9.05 9.72
C ASP A 184 4.28 -10.43 10.10
N ASP A 185 3.41 -11.33 10.62
CA ASP A 185 3.79 -12.71 10.90
C ASP A 185 3.30 -13.66 9.81
N THR A 186 4.25 -14.15 9.01
CA THR A 186 4.06 -15.16 7.96
C THR A 186 4.64 -16.53 8.33
N SER A 187 5.12 -16.71 9.56
CA SER A 187 5.83 -17.93 10.00
C SER A 187 4.92 -19.15 10.19
N GLY A 188 3.61 -18.96 10.14
CA GLY A 188 2.64 -20.05 10.22
C GLY A 188 2.41 -20.55 11.66
N VAL A 189 1.95 -21.80 11.79
CA VAL A 189 1.63 -22.39 13.09
C VAL A 189 2.90 -22.64 13.89
N GLY A 190 3.16 -21.86 14.91
CA GLY A 190 4.36 -22.03 15.76
C GLY A 190 4.56 -20.96 16.81
N SER A 191 3.93 -19.81 16.64
CA SER A 191 3.86 -18.76 17.66
C SER A 191 2.50 -18.80 18.37
N ASN A 192 2.44 -18.20 19.56
CA ASN A 192 1.17 -17.90 20.22
C ASN A 192 0.69 -16.48 19.89
N ASP A 193 1.32 -15.84 18.93
CA ASP A 193 1.05 -14.48 18.53
C ASP A 193 -0.24 -14.43 17.71
N TYR A 194 -0.98 -13.37 17.87
CA TYR A 194 -2.21 -13.14 17.13
C TYR A 194 -2.51 -11.65 17.03
N ALA A 195 -3.19 -11.29 15.96
CA ALA A 195 -3.76 -9.96 15.83
C ALA A 195 -5.21 -10.04 15.38
N PHE A 196 -5.98 -9.06 15.77
CA PHE A 196 -7.34 -8.88 15.29
C PHE A 196 -7.66 -7.40 15.19
N GLY A 197 -8.61 -7.08 14.34
CA GLY A 197 -9.03 -5.70 14.16
C GLY A 197 -10.13 -5.56 13.15
N GLY A 198 -10.44 -4.32 12.82
CA GLY A 198 -11.44 -4.01 11.83
C GLY A 198 -11.34 -2.57 11.37
N ARG A 199 -12.06 -2.32 10.27
CA ARG A 199 -12.10 -1.03 9.60
C ARG A 199 -13.51 -0.72 9.13
N VAL A 200 -13.85 0.54 9.19
CA VAL A 200 -15.05 1.10 8.57
C VAL A 200 -14.63 2.18 7.58
N GLU A 201 -15.14 2.10 6.37
CA GLU A 201 -14.98 3.11 5.33
C GLU A 201 -16.33 3.69 4.94
N CYS A 202 -16.34 4.97 4.61
CA CYS A 202 -17.53 5.70 4.21
C CYS A 202 -17.26 6.52 2.94
N ALA A 203 -17.99 6.22 1.86
CA ALA A 203 -17.94 6.91 0.56
C ALA A 203 -19.23 7.72 0.28
N ALA A 204 -19.99 8.10 1.32
CA ALA A 204 -21.25 8.83 1.18
C ALA A 204 -21.07 10.27 0.69
N VAL A 205 -19.89 10.85 0.81
CA VAL A 205 -19.56 12.19 0.30
C VAL A 205 -18.94 12.05 -1.09
N ALA A 206 -19.48 12.78 -2.07
CA ALA A 206 -18.95 12.70 -3.44
C ALA A 206 -17.44 13.01 -3.48
N ASP A 207 -16.70 12.18 -4.21
CA ASP A 207 -15.26 12.30 -4.44
C ASP A 207 -14.40 12.08 -3.19
N TRP A 208 -14.99 11.74 -2.03
CA TRP A 208 -14.29 11.45 -0.78
C TRP A 208 -14.56 10.06 -0.25
N VAL A 209 -13.52 9.46 0.31
CA VAL A 209 -13.61 8.26 1.16
C VAL A 209 -12.95 8.55 2.49
N PHE A 210 -13.61 8.22 3.58
CA PHE A 210 -13.09 8.34 4.94
C PHE A 210 -12.99 6.95 5.56
N GLY A 211 -11.90 6.69 6.26
CA GLY A 211 -11.66 5.42 6.92
C GLY A 211 -11.29 5.59 8.39
N VAL A 212 -11.69 4.62 9.20
CA VAL A 212 -11.27 4.46 10.59
C VAL A 212 -11.01 2.98 10.86
N GLY A 213 -9.87 2.69 11.49
CA GLY A 213 -9.49 1.34 11.87
C GLY A 213 -9.05 1.24 13.32
N LEU A 214 -9.24 0.05 13.89
CA LEU A 214 -8.79 -0.33 15.21
C LEU A 214 -8.25 -1.75 15.14
N GLY A 215 -7.05 -1.99 15.68
CA GLY A 215 -6.44 -3.30 15.74
C GLY A 215 -5.69 -3.52 17.03
N TYR A 216 -5.57 -4.79 17.41
CA TYR A 216 -4.77 -5.25 18.52
C TYR A 216 -3.78 -6.29 18.02
N ASN A 217 -2.55 -6.20 18.43
CA ASN A 217 -1.51 -7.19 18.17
C ASN A 217 -0.96 -7.71 19.49
N ASN A 218 -0.96 -9.04 19.63
CA ASN A 218 -0.30 -9.74 20.71
C ASN A 218 1.01 -10.31 20.14
N ASP A 219 2.12 -9.74 20.54
CA ASP A 219 3.47 -10.13 20.16
C ASP A 219 4.36 -9.99 21.40
N VAL A 220 5.66 -9.90 21.26
CA VAL A 220 6.62 -9.65 22.36
C VAL A 220 6.21 -8.45 23.23
N VAL A 221 5.62 -7.44 22.62
CA VAL A 221 4.96 -6.30 23.28
C VAL A 221 3.57 -6.14 22.69
N ASP A 222 2.55 -6.25 23.51
CA ASP A 222 1.16 -6.01 23.11
C ASP A 222 0.96 -4.53 22.77
N TYR A 223 0.25 -4.26 21.67
CA TYR A 223 -0.14 -2.90 21.35
C TYR A 223 -1.50 -2.81 20.63
N VAL A 224 -2.12 -1.67 20.79
CA VAL A 224 -3.35 -1.30 20.07
C VAL A 224 -2.98 -0.27 19.01
N THR A 225 -3.48 -0.47 17.80
CA THR A 225 -3.30 0.46 16.69
C THR A 225 -4.61 1.14 16.34
N TYR A 226 -4.55 2.44 16.16
CA TYR A 226 -5.66 3.30 15.72
C TYR A 226 -5.29 3.92 14.38
N THR A 227 -6.23 3.96 13.43
CA THR A 227 -6.01 4.60 12.14
C THR A 227 -7.17 5.52 11.78
N LEU A 228 -6.83 6.65 11.17
CA LEU A 228 -7.79 7.56 10.54
C LEU A 228 -7.21 7.95 9.18
N ASP A 229 -8.06 7.97 8.17
CA ASP A 229 -7.63 8.41 6.85
C ASP A 229 -8.77 9.05 6.06
N ALA A 230 -8.38 9.79 5.03
CA ALA A 230 -9.28 10.39 4.07
C ALA A 230 -8.60 10.43 2.71
N SER A 231 -9.34 10.06 1.66
CA SER A 231 -8.91 10.15 0.28
C SER A 231 -9.89 10.98 -0.52
N TYR A 232 -9.37 11.81 -1.41
CA TYR A 232 -10.11 12.63 -2.36
C TYR A 232 -9.66 12.37 -3.78
N VAL A 233 -10.60 12.23 -4.70
CA VAL A 233 -10.29 12.17 -6.13
C VAL A 233 -11.35 12.94 -6.92
N GLY A 234 -10.92 14.00 -7.59
CA GLY A 234 -11.83 14.81 -8.40
C GLY A 234 -11.14 15.94 -9.15
N ASN A 235 -11.65 16.29 -10.32
CA ASN A 235 -11.19 17.41 -11.13
C ASN A 235 -9.67 17.41 -11.44
N GLY A 236 -9.09 16.23 -11.66
CA GLY A 236 -7.65 16.06 -11.90
C GLY A 236 -6.78 16.16 -10.65
N TRP A 237 -7.38 16.27 -9.48
CA TRP A 237 -6.71 16.20 -8.20
C TRP A 237 -6.95 14.85 -7.53
N HIS A 238 -5.95 14.35 -6.85
CA HIS A 238 -6.12 13.35 -5.81
C HIS A 238 -5.35 13.80 -4.56
N ALA A 239 -5.84 13.41 -3.41
CA ALA A 239 -5.21 13.70 -2.14
C ALA A 239 -5.52 12.57 -1.15
N ASP A 240 -4.49 12.13 -0.42
CA ASP A 240 -4.60 11.13 0.63
C ASP A 240 -3.97 11.66 1.89
N ALA A 241 -4.64 11.47 3.02
CA ALA A 241 -4.09 11.73 4.34
C ALA A 241 -4.36 10.53 5.23
N ALA A 242 -3.35 10.01 5.89
CA ALA A 242 -3.46 8.88 6.78
C ALA A 242 -2.71 9.16 8.10
N TRP A 243 -3.39 8.94 9.20
CA TRP A 243 -2.83 8.97 10.53
C TRP A 243 -2.90 7.57 11.15
N VAL A 244 -1.84 7.17 11.82
CA VAL A 244 -1.75 5.93 12.57
C VAL A 244 -1.07 6.17 13.90
N ALA A 245 -1.55 5.52 14.95
CA ALA A 245 -0.93 5.53 16.27
C ALA A 245 -0.92 4.13 16.87
N ASN A 246 0.20 3.77 17.47
CA ASN A 246 0.38 2.53 18.21
C ASN A 246 0.51 2.87 19.70
N ASP A 247 -0.36 2.29 20.51
CA ASP A 247 -0.36 2.45 21.97
C ASP A 247 0.11 1.14 22.61
N SER A 248 1.29 1.18 23.22
CA SER A 248 1.81 0.10 24.03
C SER A 248 2.05 0.61 25.45
N ASN A 249 1.50 -0.05 26.47
CA ASN A 249 1.67 0.30 27.87
C ASN A 249 1.17 1.71 28.28
N ASP A 250 0.01 2.11 27.77
CA ASP A 250 -0.66 3.39 28.10
C ASP A 250 0.08 4.66 27.64
N THR A 251 0.93 4.56 26.64
CA THR A 251 1.63 5.74 26.07
C THR A 251 1.28 5.92 24.59
N TRP A 252 0.60 7.01 24.26
CA TRP A 252 0.33 7.46 22.88
C TRP A 252 1.60 8.06 22.20
N GLU A 253 2.75 7.46 22.45
CA GLU A 253 4.04 8.02 22.08
C GLU A 253 4.48 7.66 20.67
N ASN A 254 3.79 6.70 20.02
CA ASN A 254 4.12 6.25 18.68
C ASN A 254 2.99 6.61 17.72
N TYR A 255 3.23 7.54 16.81
CA TYR A 255 2.24 7.90 15.79
C TYR A 255 2.90 8.48 14.54
N SER A 256 2.19 8.42 13.44
CA SER A 256 2.58 9.13 12.22
C SER A 256 1.40 9.75 11.48
N LEU A 257 1.71 10.74 10.66
CA LEU A 257 0.83 11.38 9.70
C LEU A 257 1.54 11.42 8.35
N VAL A 258 0.86 10.95 7.32
CA VAL A 258 1.29 11.08 5.92
C VAL A 258 0.21 11.80 5.16
N GLY A 259 0.60 12.79 4.38
CA GLY A 259 -0.29 13.49 3.45
C GLY A 259 0.33 13.52 2.07
N THR A 260 -0.40 13.10 1.06
CA THR A 260 0.01 13.11 -0.36
C THR A 260 -1.02 13.88 -1.16
N VAL A 261 -0.58 14.72 -2.08
CA VAL A 261 -1.43 15.43 -3.04
C VAL A 261 -0.82 15.29 -4.40
N GLY A 262 -1.62 14.94 -5.39
CA GLY A 262 -1.25 14.88 -6.79
C GLY A 262 -2.21 15.69 -7.67
N TYR A 263 -1.70 16.13 -8.81
CA TYR A 263 -2.46 16.86 -9.82
C TYR A 263 -2.05 16.48 -11.23
N ASP A 264 -3.04 16.20 -12.08
CA ASP A 264 -2.86 15.94 -13.49
C ASP A 264 -2.51 17.24 -14.24
N VAL A 265 -1.23 17.53 -14.41
CA VAL A 265 -0.78 18.74 -15.13
C VAL A 265 -0.98 18.64 -16.64
N ALA A 266 -1.00 17.41 -17.17
CA ALA A 266 -1.33 17.10 -18.55
C ALA A 266 -1.81 15.64 -18.66
N LYS A 267 -2.28 15.22 -19.84
CA LYS A 267 -2.86 13.88 -20.09
C LYS A 267 -2.04 12.71 -19.53
N ASP A 268 -0.71 12.77 -19.68
CA ASP A 268 0.19 11.68 -19.28
C ASP A 268 1.16 12.11 -18.17
N TRP A 269 0.95 13.29 -17.57
CA TRP A 269 1.80 13.88 -16.55
C TRP A 269 1.04 14.23 -15.29
N GLU A 270 1.54 13.75 -14.18
CA GLU A 270 1.12 14.11 -12.83
C GLU A 270 2.27 14.80 -12.10
N ALA A 271 1.96 15.84 -11.33
CA ALA A 271 2.85 16.40 -10.30
C ALA A 271 2.33 16.02 -8.92
N PHE A 272 3.22 15.70 -7.98
CA PHE A 272 2.82 15.35 -6.63
C PHE A 272 3.71 15.98 -5.55
N GLY A 273 3.14 16.07 -4.35
CA GLY A 273 3.85 16.39 -3.12
C GLY A 273 3.40 15.47 -1.98
N GLN A 274 4.34 15.06 -1.14
CA GLN A 274 4.09 14.25 0.05
C GLN A 274 4.81 14.86 1.25
N TYR A 275 4.14 14.88 2.39
CA TYR A 275 4.73 15.20 3.67
C TYR A 275 4.48 14.07 4.67
N GLU A 276 5.53 13.72 5.41
CA GLU A 276 5.49 12.70 6.44
C GLU A 276 5.97 13.29 7.77
N TYR A 277 5.25 13.00 8.83
CA TYR A 277 5.63 13.31 10.19
C TYR A 277 5.43 12.07 11.06
N GLY A 278 6.41 11.73 11.89
CA GLY A 278 6.31 10.57 12.76
C GLY A 278 7.04 10.80 14.09
N VAL A 279 6.50 10.20 15.13
CA VAL A 279 7.06 10.19 16.49
C VAL A 279 7.17 8.74 16.93
N LEU A 280 8.34 8.37 17.45
CA LEU A 280 8.58 7.08 18.09
C LEU A 280 9.14 7.32 19.48
N SER A 281 8.60 6.60 20.46
CA SER A 281 9.12 6.59 21.82
C SER A 281 10.57 6.07 21.81
N GLY A 282 11.45 6.85 22.41
CA GLY A 282 12.88 6.52 22.46
C GLY A 282 13.70 6.94 21.24
N ALA A 283 13.09 7.41 20.15
CA ALA A 283 13.80 8.01 19.05
C ALA A 283 14.44 9.36 19.47
N SER A 284 15.62 9.65 18.92
CA SER A 284 16.34 10.89 19.20
C SER A 284 15.66 12.12 18.59
N ASP A 285 15.01 11.94 17.46
CA ASP A 285 14.32 12.98 16.70
C ASP A 285 13.00 12.46 16.08
N ASN A 286 12.07 13.39 15.82
CA ASN A 286 10.85 13.09 15.09
C ASN A 286 11.13 12.98 13.59
N LEU A 287 10.50 12.03 12.91
CA LEU A 287 10.50 11.99 11.45
C LEU A 287 9.84 13.26 10.89
N SER A 288 10.47 13.90 9.92
CA SER A 288 9.87 15.03 9.20
C SER A 288 10.45 15.08 7.78
N LEU A 289 9.69 14.54 6.81
CA LEU A 289 10.11 14.38 5.43
C LEU A 289 9.17 15.14 4.49
N PHE A 290 9.75 15.76 3.49
CA PHE A 290 9.01 16.36 2.40
C PHE A 290 9.53 15.81 1.06
N THR A 291 8.63 15.36 0.20
CA THR A 291 8.96 14.83 -1.13
C THR A 291 8.08 15.52 -2.18
N VAL A 292 8.68 15.94 -3.28
CA VAL A 292 7.97 16.43 -4.46
C VAL A 292 8.44 15.67 -5.68
N GLY A 293 7.56 15.50 -6.65
CA GLY A 293 7.94 14.77 -7.85
C GLY A 293 6.90 14.83 -8.95
N GLY A 294 7.12 13.99 -9.93
CA GLY A 294 6.18 13.81 -11.02
C GLY A 294 6.25 12.40 -11.60
N ASN A 295 5.10 11.97 -12.09
CA ASN A 295 4.90 10.73 -12.80
C ASN A 295 4.65 11.03 -14.28
N TYR A 296 5.25 10.25 -15.14
CA TYR A 296 5.01 10.29 -16.57
C TYR A 296 4.63 8.91 -17.08
N ALA A 297 3.40 8.77 -17.55
CA ALA A 297 2.93 7.55 -18.18
C ALA A 297 3.46 7.48 -19.62
N LEU A 298 4.52 6.68 -19.84
CA LEU A 298 5.04 6.42 -21.18
C LEU A 298 4.03 5.65 -22.04
N ASN A 299 3.30 4.73 -21.40
CA ASN A 299 2.15 4.00 -21.96
C ASN A 299 1.40 3.35 -20.80
N SER A 300 0.37 2.54 -21.09
CA SER A 300 -0.42 1.83 -20.08
C SER A 300 0.36 0.85 -19.20
N ALA A 301 1.56 0.44 -19.60
CA ALA A 301 2.40 -0.52 -18.91
C ALA A 301 3.57 0.10 -18.16
N VAL A 302 3.96 1.31 -18.55
CA VAL A 302 5.25 1.89 -18.15
C VAL A 302 5.05 3.29 -17.62
N THR A 303 5.37 3.47 -16.34
CA THR A 303 5.38 4.77 -15.66
C THR A 303 6.81 5.13 -15.26
N TRP A 304 7.23 6.33 -15.56
CA TRP A 304 8.47 6.92 -15.08
C TRP A 304 8.17 7.92 -13.97
N THR A 305 8.79 7.73 -12.82
CA THR A 305 8.65 8.58 -11.63
C THR A 305 9.97 9.23 -11.29
N THR A 306 9.96 10.54 -11.04
CA THR A 306 11.14 11.27 -10.52
C THR A 306 10.72 12.10 -9.32
N SER A 307 11.49 12.07 -8.24
CA SER A 307 11.22 12.81 -7.02
C SER A 307 12.48 13.38 -6.37
N LEU A 308 12.26 14.46 -5.62
CA LEU A 308 13.21 15.12 -4.76
C LEU A 308 12.65 15.12 -3.34
N GLY A 309 13.45 14.67 -2.38
CA GLY A 309 13.06 14.62 -0.98
C GLY A 309 14.04 15.38 -0.08
N TYR A 310 13.53 15.90 1.02
CA TYR A 310 14.30 16.55 2.07
C TYR A 310 13.83 16.10 3.44
N SER A 311 14.79 15.69 4.30
CA SER A 311 14.54 15.43 5.72
C SER A 311 14.90 16.64 6.55
N PHE A 312 13.95 17.18 7.32
CA PHE A 312 14.19 18.31 8.19
C PHE A 312 14.95 17.92 9.45
N ASN A 313 14.76 16.69 9.92
CA ASN A 313 15.37 16.15 11.11
C ASN A 313 16.24 14.93 10.77
N ALA A 314 17.04 14.49 11.72
CA ALA A 314 17.68 13.17 11.66
C ALA A 314 16.62 12.06 11.52
N ILE A 315 16.96 10.99 10.83
CA ILE A 315 16.08 9.82 10.73
C ILE A 315 16.63 8.75 11.67
N ASP A 316 15.97 8.60 12.80
CA ASP A 316 16.36 7.62 13.82
C ASP A 316 16.26 6.18 13.31
N SER A 317 17.05 5.29 13.86
CA SER A 317 17.10 3.86 13.49
C SER A 317 15.81 3.09 13.85
N GLY A 318 14.94 3.66 14.65
CA GLY A 318 13.61 3.10 14.94
C GLY A 318 12.65 3.23 13.77
N PHE A 319 12.89 4.12 12.81
CA PHE A 319 12.09 4.24 11.61
C PHE A 319 12.56 3.27 10.53
N ASP A 320 11.63 2.53 9.94
CA ASP A 320 11.91 1.64 8.82
C ASP A 320 12.12 2.46 7.53
N THR A 321 13.36 2.46 7.05
CA THR A 321 13.76 3.15 5.82
C THR A 321 13.99 2.20 4.64
N ASP A 322 13.76 0.91 4.82
CA ASP A 322 13.98 -0.11 3.79
C ASP A 322 13.19 0.20 2.52
N THR A 323 13.83 0.07 1.39
CA THR A 323 13.25 0.36 0.07
C THR A 323 12.80 1.79 -0.19
N THR A 324 12.75 2.69 0.81
CA THR A 324 12.29 4.08 0.65
C THR A 324 13.30 4.97 -0.07
N GLY A 325 14.57 4.61 -0.02
CA GLY A 325 15.70 5.42 -0.46
C GLY A 325 16.23 6.39 0.60
N TRP A 326 15.50 6.59 1.69
CA TRP A 326 16.00 7.30 2.86
C TRP A 326 16.99 6.42 3.64
N ARG A 327 17.75 7.04 4.50
CA ARG A 327 18.75 6.34 5.34
C ARG A 327 18.65 6.86 6.77
N THR A 328 18.82 5.96 7.72
CA THR A 328 19.01 6.37 9.11
C THR A 328 20.26 7.24 9.25
N SER A 329 20.16 8.30 10.01
CA SER A 329 21.22 9.30 10.20
C SER A 329 21.04 10.01 11.52
N SER A 330 22.15 10.36 12.17
CA SER A 330 22.16 11.20 13.36
C SER A 330 22.19 12.72 13.05
N GLU A 331 22.20 13.11 11.78
CA GLU A 331 22.27 14.48 11.35
C GLU A 331 21.04 14.86 10.51
N ASN A 332 20.65 16.12 10.65
CA ASN A 332 19.55 16.73 9.91
C ASN A 332 19.94 17.05 8.46
N GLY A 333 18.95 17.33 7.62
CA GLY A 333 19.18 17.90 6.29
C GLY A 333 19.57 16.84 5.24
N GLN A 334 19.06 15.62 5.36
CA GLN A 334 19.25 14.60 4.32
C GLN A 334 18.49 15.00 3.05
N PHE A 335 19.15 14.87 1.91
CA PHE A 335 18.59 15.13 0.60
C PHE A 335 18.56 13.84 -0.23
N LEU A 336 17.40 13.54 -0.83
CA LEU A 336 17.16 12.36 -1.65
C LEU A 336 16.73 12.77 -3.06
N ILE A 337 17.35 12.18 -4.07
CA ILE A 337 16.87 12.22 -5.46
C ILE A 337 16.59 10.78 -5.88
N ARG A 338 15.43 10.55 -6.48
CA ARG A 338 15.10 9.24 -7.07
C ARG A 338 14.53 9.44 -8.47
N SER A 339 14.88 8.53 -9.37
CA SER A 339 14.29 8.46 -10.70
C SER A 339 14.20 6.99 -11.09
N GLY A 340 13.01 6.50 -11.33
CA GLY A 340 12.78 5.08 -11.59
C GLY A 340 11.65 4.84 -12.57
N VAL A 341 11.58 3.61 -13.02
CA VAL A 341 10.56 3.13 -13.96
C VAL A 341 9.85 1.93 -13.35
N THR A 342 8.52 1.97 -13.40
CA THR A 342 7.68 0.82 -13.10
C THR A 342 7.16 0.25 -14.42
N VAL A 343 7.42 -1.03 -14.68
CA VAL A 343 6.94 -1.76 -15.84
C VAL A 343 5.99 -2.84 -15.37
N SER A 344 4.72 -2.75 -15.75
CA SER A 344 3.68 -3.76 -15.48
C SER A 344 3.46 -4.67 -16.69
N PHE A 345 3.19 -5.94 -16.47
CA PHE A 345 2.96 -6.95 -17.51
C PHE A 345 1.93 -7.99 -17.11
#